data_9cc20abb37a60d7324d2cb63471b197e
#
_entry.id   9cc20abb37a60d7324d2cb63471b197e
#
_cell.length_a   1.000
_cell.length_b   1.000
_cell.length_c   1.000
_cell.angle_alpha   90.00
_cell.angle_beta   90.00
_cell.angle_gamma   90.00
#
_symmetry.space_group_name_H-M   'P 1'
#
loop_
_entity.id
_entity.type
_entity.pdbx_description
1 polymer ?
#
loop_
_entity_poly.entity_id
_entity_poly.type
_entity_poly.pdbx_seq_one_letter_code
_entity_poly.pdbx_strand_id
1 'polypeptide(L)'
;MALIGRYNSLQVVKHTDFGLYLDGGADGEILLPKRYIPKDTPSEVEDWLNVFIYLDSDDKLIATTEKPKVQVGEFASLKVLEINSIGIFLDWGLPKDLLLPYSEEKRSLEAGQYCVVHVYLDKHSRRITATARLDRYLDLRPATYQVGQAVDLLVAEATDMGFKAIINNQHWGLIHKNEVF
;
A
#
# COMPACT_ATOMS: atom_id res chain seq x y z
N MET A 1 8.33 -14.85 -9.93
CA MET A 1 7.09 -14.69 -9.17
C MET A 1 6.85 -13.20 -8.90
N ALA A 2 5.67 -12.70 -9.20
CA ALA A 2 5.32 -11.31 -8.96
C ALA A 2 5.03 -11.06 -7.47
N LEU A 3 5.44 -9.92 -6.96
CA LEU A 3 5.17 -9.50 -5.59
C LEU A 3 3.84 -8.74 -5.54
N ILE A 4 2.82 -9.35 -4.96
CA ILE A 4 1.49 -8.75 -4.84
C ILE A 4 1.54 -7.56 -3.86
N GLY A 5 0.93 -6.45 -4.25
CA GLY A 5 0.89 -5.24 -3.44
C GLY A 5 2.18 -4.42 -3.49
N ARG A 6 3.03 -4.65 -4.48
CA ARG A 6 4.29 -3.95 -4.67
C ARG A 6 4.55 -3.63 -6.13
N TYR A 7 5.48 -2.71 -6.36
CA TYR A 7 5.98 -2.46 -7.70
C TYR A 7 6.88 -3.61 -8.15
N ASN A 8 6.70 -3.99 -9.41
CA ASN A 8 7.48 -5.04 -10.07
C ASN A 8 7.95 -4.54 -11.41
N SER A 9 9.17 -4.91 -11.82
CA SER A 9 9.63 -4.71 -13.19
C SER A 9 9.33 -5.97 -13.95
N LEU A 10 8.38 -5.92 -14.90
CA LEU A 10 7.92 -7.07 -15.67
C LEU A 10 8.06 -6.82 -17.16
N GLN A 11 8.35 -7.89 -17.90
CA GLN A 11 8.55 -7.82 -19.33
C GLN A 11 7.24 -8.00 -20.10
N VAL A 12 7.04 -7.21 -21.15
CA VAL A 12 5.88 -7.34 -22.03
C VAL A 12 6.00 -8.59 -22.87
N VAL A 13 4.98 -9.44 -22.81
CA VAL A 13 4.92 -10.71 -23.56
C VAL A 13 4.16 -10.56 -24.87
N LYS A 14 3.01 -9.88 -24.83
CA LYS A 14 2.16 -9.69 -26.01
C LYS A 14 1.23 -8.50 -25.86
N HIS A 15 0.74 -8.03 -27.01
CA HIS A 15 -0.32 -7.02 -27.11
C HIS A 15 -1.65 -7.70 -27.41
N THR A 16 -2.73 -7.18 -26.80
CA THR A 16 -4.10 -7.61 -27.10
C THR A 16 -5.01 -6.39 -27.17
N ASP A 17 -6.28 -6.59 -27.55
CA ASP A 17 -7.28 -5.52 -27.53
C ASP A 17 -7.58 -4.99 -26.13
N PHE A 18 -7.33 -5.79 -25.09
CA PHE A 18 -7.57 -5.44 -23.68
C PHE A 18 -6.39 -4.70 -23.06
N GLY A 19 -5.21 -4.82 -23.60
CA GLY A 19 -3.99 -4.23 -23.08
C GLY A 19 -2.78 -5.09 -23.31
N LEU A 20 -1.75 -4.91 -22.48
CA LEU A 20 -0.53 -5.69 -22.53
C LEU A 20 -0.60 -6.86 -21.54
N TYR A 21 -0.01 -7.98 -21.93
CA TYR A 21 0.25 -9.06 -20.97
C TYR A 21 1.72 -9.05 -20.60
N LEU A 22 1.98 -9.12 -19.29
CA LEU A 22 3.30 -9.06 -18.71
C LEU A 22 3.68 -10.42 -18.13
N ASP A 23 4.97 -10.73 -18.14
CA ASP A 23 5.48 -12.00 -17.61
C ASP A 23 5.51 -11.98 -16.09
N GLY A 24 4.57 -12.67 -15.46
CA GLY A 24 4.49 -12.84 -14.01
C GLY A 24 5.28 -14.05 -13.48
N GLY A 25 6.06 -14.72 -14.31
CA GLY A 25 6.79 -15.92 -13.92
C GLY A 25 5.86 -17.07 -13.54
N ALA A 26 5.99 -17.58 -12.33
CA ALA A 26 5.14 -18.67 -11.81
C ALA A 26 3.65 -18.28 -11.72
N ASP A 27 3.34 -16.98 -11.67
CA ASP A 27 1.96 -16.48 -11.63
C ASP A 27 1.33 -16.37 -13.01
N GLY A 28 2.06 -16.70 -14.08
CA GLY A 28 1.58 -16.61 -15.44
C GLY A 28 1.60 -15.20 -16.01
N GLU A 29 0.82 -14.99 -17.06
CA GLU A 29 0.71 -13.67 -17.69
C GLU A 29 -0.24 -12.77 -16.91
N ILE A 30 0.17 -11.52 -16.68
CA ILE A 30 -0.59 -10.54 -15.92
C ILE A 30 -1.01 -9.41 -16.86
N LEU A 31 -2.31 -9.08 -16.88
CA LEU A 31 -2.85 -8.02 -17.73
C LEU A 31 -2.51 -6.64 -17.16
N LEU A 32 -1.96 -5.77 -18.01
CA LEU A 32 -1.93 -4.33 -17.82
C LEU A 32 -3.02 -3.73 -18.72
N PRO A 33 -4.13 -3.24 -18.18
CA PRO A 33 -5.22 -2.69 -18.99
C PRO A 33 -4.76 -1.57 -19.91
N LYS A 34 -5.38 -1.50 -21.09
CA LYS A 34 -5.00 -0.56 -22.15
C LYS A 34 -4.89 0.89 -21.67
N ARG A 35 -5.81 1.35 -20.81
CA ARG A 35 -5.81 2.71 -20.28
C ARG A 35 -4.59 3.05 -19.42
N TYR A 36 -3.87 2.06 -18.93
CA TYR A 36 -2.69 2.24 -18.06
C TYR A 36 -1.37 2.03 -18.79
N ILE A 37 -1.40 1.77 -20.10
CA ILE A 37 -0.18 1.67 -20.90
C ILE A 37 0.50 3.03 -20.92
N PRO A 38 1.78 3.13 -20.50
CA PRO A 38 2.48 4.42 -20.51
C PRO A 38 2.62 4.96 -21.94
N LYS A 39 2.41 6.27 -22.11
CA LYS A 39 2.55 6.92 -23.40
C LYS A 39 3.96 7.37 -23.70
N ASP A 40 4.77 7.56 -22.67
CA ASP A 40 6.13 8.13 -22.72
C ASP A 40 7.23 7.07 -22.49
N THR A 41 6.84 5.82 -22.29
CA THR A 41 7.76 4.70 -22.06
C THR A 41 7.56 3.65 -23.14
N PRO A 42 8.62 3.07 -23.73
CA PRO A 42 8.48 1.98 -24.68
C PRO A 42 7.72 0.79 -24.07
N SER A 43 6.71 0.31 -24.78
CA SER A 43 5.81 -0.74 -24.30
C SER A 43 5.61 -1.85 -25.34
N GLU A 44 6.62 -2.09 -26.15
CA GLU A 44 6.62 -3.18 -27.14
C GLU A 44 6.96 -4.51 -26.47
N VAL A 45 6.71 -5.60 -27.19
CA VAL A 45 7.12 -6.93 -26.74
C VAL A 45 8.61 -6.93 -26.43
N GLU A 46 8.98 -7.54 -25.31
CA GLU A 46 10.32 -7.58 -24.71
C GLU A 46 10.75 -6.34 -23.94
N ASP A 47 9.99 -5.23 -24.00
CA ASP A 47 10.26 -4.08 -23.14
C ASP A 47 9.88 -4.38 -21.69
N TRP A 48 10.57 -3.72 -20.75
CA TRP A 48 10.32 -3.86 -19.32
C TRP A 48 9.53 -2.64 -18.80
N LEU A 49 8.49 -2.93 -18.02
CA LEU A 49 7.65 -1.90 -17.40
C LEU A 49 7.67 -2.04 -15.89
N ASN A 50 7.72 -0.91 -15.20
CA ASN A 50 7.54 -0.86 -13.75
C ASN A 50 6.04 -0.70 -13.46
N VAL A 51 5.44 -1.71 -12.83
CA VAL A 51 4.00 -1.77 -12.57
C VAL A 51 3.73 -2.19 -11.14
N PHE A 52 2.60 -1.73 -10.61
CA PHE A 52 2.08 -2.18 -9.33
C PHE A 52 1.13 -3.37 -9.58
N ILE A 53 1.28 -4.43 -8.79
CA ILE A 53 0.49 -5.65 -8.92
C ILE A 53 -0.50 -5.77 -7.77
N TYR A 54 -1.78 -5.96 -8.09
CA TYR A 54 -2.82 -6.16 -7.10
C TYR A 54 -3.87 -7.15 -7.63
N LEU A 55 -4.89 -7.42 -6.84
CA LEU A 55 -6.00 -8.29 -7.26
C LEU A 55 -7.19 -7.45 -7.72
N ASP A 56 -7.77 -7.82 -8.86
CA ASP A 56 -9.00 -7.19 -9.35
C ASP A 56 -10.24 -7.68 -8.56
N SER A 57 -11.43 -7.26 -8.99
CA SER A 57 -12.68 -7.65 -8.32
C SER A 57 -13.00 -9.14 -8.40
N ASP A 58 -12.38 -9.86 -9.33
CA ASP A 58 -12.50 -11.31 -9.49
C ASP A 58 -11.35 -12.08 -8.82
N ASP A 59 -10.57 -11.40 -7.97
CA ASP A 59 -9.38 -11.92 -7.30
C ASP A 59 -8.29 -12.43 -8.25
N LYS A 60 -8.22 -11.86 -9.44
CA LYS A 60 -7.15 -12.13 -10.41
C LYS A 60 -6.07 -11.08 -10.32
N LEU A 61 -4.82 -11.49 -10.53
CA LEU A 61 -3.70 -10.56 -10.59
C LEU A 61 -3.87 -9.61 -11.76
N ILE A 62 -3.66 -8.32 -11.49
CA ILE A 62 -3.73 -7.26 -12.48
C ILE A 62 -2.63 -6.25 -12.21
N ALA A 63 -2.12 -5.64 -13.28
CA ALA A 63 -1.08 -4.63 -13.22
C ALA A 63 -1.66 -3.24 -13.46
N THR A 64 -1.04 -2.23 -12.87
CA THR A 64 -1.35 -0.84 -13.13
C THR A 64 -0.10 0.02 -13.13
N THR A 65 -0.10 1.09 -13.91
CA THR A 65 0.90 2.16 -13.85
C THR A 65 0.45 3.30 -12.96
N GLU A 66 -0.76 3.24 -12.43
CA GLU A 66 -1.21 4.16 -11.39
C GLU A 66 -0.36 3.97 -10.14
N LYS A 67 -0.21 5.05 -9.37
CA LYS A 67 0.60 5.03 -8.15
C LYS A 67 -0.31 4.95 -6.93
N PRO A 68 -0.38 3.78 -6.24
CA PRO A 68 -1.09 3.72 -4.97
C PRO A 68 -0.37 4.58 -3.93
N LYS A 69 -1.11 4.97 -2.90
CA LYS A 69 -0.57 5.78 -1.79
C LYS A 69 0.34 4.98 -0.86
N VAL A 70 0.30 3.66 -0.96
CA VAL A 70 1.01 2.76 -0.05
C VAL A 70 1.21 1.40 -0.72
N GLN A 71 2.29 0.71 -0.36
CA GLN A 71 2.56 -0.67 -0.75
C GLN A 71 2.48 -1.61 0.45
N VAL A 72 2.38 -2.91 0.18
CA VAL A 72 2.54 -3.94 1.22
C VAL A 72 3.88 -3.74 1.94
N GLY A 73 3.85 -3.76 3.26
CA GLY A 73 5.02 -3.52 4.12
C GLY A 73 5.17 -2.08 4.58
N GLU A 74 4.34 -1.17 4.10
CA GLU A 74 4.41 0.25 4.43
C GLU A 74 3.24 0.72 5.29
N PHE A 75 3.38 1.90 5.85
CA PHE A 75 2.35 2.59 6.63
C PHE A 75 1.87 3.82 5.87
N ALA A 76 0.59 4.15 6.02
CA ALA A 76 0.04 5.37 5.45
C ALA A 76 -1.19 5.84 6.22
N SER A 77 -1.48 7.14 6.14
CA SER A 77 -2.74 7.71 6.60
C SER A 77 -3.71 7.72 5.42
N LEU A 78 -4.77 6.95 5.52
CA LEU A 78 -5.73 6.77 4.42
C LEU A 78 -7.14 7.20 4.84
N LYS A 79 -7.88 7.75 3.89
CA LYS A 79 -9.26 8.21 4.11
C LYS A 79 -10.23 7.05 4.08
N VAL A 80 -11.14 7.01 5.03
CA VAL A 80 -12.26 6.06 5.05
C VAL A 80 -13.29 6.50 4.03
N LEU A 81 -13.59 5.63 3.05
CA LEU A 81 -14.57 5.88 2.01
C LEU A 81 -15.94 5.32 2.36
N GLU A 82 -15.98 4.08 2.86
CA GLU A 82 -17.22 3.36 3.13
C GLU A 82 -17.03 2.42 4.30
N ILE A 83 -18.10 2.23 5.04
CA ILE A 83 -18.19 1.26 6.14
C ILE A 83 -19.46 0.43 5.89
N ASN A 84 -19.30 -0.89 5.81
CA ASN A 84 -20.44 -1.79 5.58
C ASN A 84 -20.27 -3.09 6.41
N SER A 85 -21.10 -4.09 6.15
CA SER A 85 -21.08 -5.36 6.89
C SER A 85 -19.77 -6.15 6.72
N ILE A 86 -19.00 -5.90 5.66
CA ILE A 86 -17.75 -6.60 5.37
C ILE A 86 -16.59 -6.00 6.17
N GLY A 87 -16.54 -4.67 6.27
CA GLY A 87 -15.47 -3.97 6.94
C GLY A 87 -15.41 -2.49 6.57
N ILE A 88 -14.24 -1.92 6.72
CA ILE A 88 -13.96 -0.52 6.44
C ILE A 88 -13.15 -0.46 5.15
N PHE A 89 -13.57 0.39 4.21
CA PHE A 89 -12.91 0.54 2.92
C PHE A 89 -12.17 1.87 2.86
N LEU A 90 -10.90 1.80 2.49
CA LEU A 90 -9.98 2.93 2.50
C LEU A 90 -9.56 3.32 1.09
N ASP A 91 -9.36 4.62 0.89
CA ASP A 91 -8.82 5.17 -0.36
C ASP A 91 -7.29 5.06 -0.37
N TRP A 92 -6.77 4.14 -1.14
CA TRP A 92 -5.32 3.98 -1.36
C TRP A 92 -4.88 4.38 -2.77
N GLY A 93 -5.76 5.07 -3.52
CA GLY A 93 -5.43 5.64 -4.82
C GLY A 93 -5.72 4.75 -6.02
N LEU A 94 -6.22 3.53 -5.81
CA LEU A 94 -6.59 2.62 -6.89
C LEU A 94 -8.11 2.44 -6.98
N PRO A 95 -8.64 1.99 -8.14
CA PRO A 95 -10.10 1.81 -8.31
C PRO A 95 -10.72 0.84 -7.31
N LYS A 96 -10.00 -0.21 -6.92
CA LYS A 96 -10.45 -1.15 -5.88
C LYS A 96 -9.99 -0.64 -4.52
N ASP A 97 -10.93 -0.35 -3.63
CA ASP A 97 -10.62 0.15 -2.30
C ASP A 97 -9.85 -0.88 -1.46
N LEU A 98 -9.07 -0.39 -0.50
CA LEU A 98 -8.30 -1.22 0.42
C LEU A 98 -9.17 -1.58 1.62
N LEU A 99 -9.27 -2.87 1.93
CA LEU A 99 -10.07 -3.36 3.06
C LEU A 99 -9.31 -3.29 4.37
N LEU A 100 -9.94 -2.69 5.37
CA LEU A 100 -9.56 -2.79 6.78
C LEU A 100 -10.63 -3.63 7.48
N PRO A 101 -10.36 -4.90 7.81
CA PRO A 101 -11.31 -5.75 8.51
C PRO A 101 -11.64 -5.22 9.91
N TYR A 102 -12.85 -5.46 10.39
CA TYR A 102 -13.23 -5.04 11.74
C TYR A 102 -12.34 -5.62 12.83
N SER A 103 -11.83 -6.83 12.65
CA SER A 103 -10.89 -7.44 13.59
C SER A 103 -9.56 -6.69 13.71
N GLU A 104 -9.22 -5.88 12.71
CA GLU A 104 -7.99 -5.10 12.66
C GLU A 104 -8.21 -3.62 12.99
N GLU A 105 -9.43 -3.24 13.31
CA GLU A 105 -9.79 -1.89 13.74
C GLU A 105 -9.29 -1.64 15.17
N LYS A 106 -8.72 -0.48 15.44
CA LYS A 106 -8.29 -0.08 16.79
C LYS A 106 -9.34 0.76 17.49
N ARG A 107 -10.10 1.53 16.73
CA ARG A 107 -11.18 2.40 17.20
C ARG A 107 -12.29 2.46 16.17
N SER A 108 -13.49 2.86 16.58
CA SER A 108 -14.59 3.13 15.64
C SER A 108 -14.22 4.25 14.67
N LEU A 109 -14.50 4.02 13.41
CA LEU A 109 -14.23 4.95 12.32
C LEU A 109 -15.51 5.36 11.63
N GLU A 110 -15.51 6.56 11.05
CA GLU A 110 -16.60 7.08 10.22
C GLU A 110 -16.08 7.46 8.84
N ALA A 111 -16.95 7.41 7.84
CA ALA A 111 -16.60 7.84 6.48
C ALA A 111 -16.09 9.29 6.50
N GLY A 112 -15.04 9.55 5.76
CA GLY A 112 -14.38 10.87 5.71
C GLY A 112 -13.24 11.04 6.69
N GLN A 113 -13.13 10.19 7.72
CA GLN A 113 -12.00 10.22 8.65
C GLN A 113 -10.76 9.59 8.04
N TYR A 114 -9.60 9.97 8.56
CA TYR A 114 -8.31 9.36 8.19
C TYR A 114 -7.89 8.37 9.26
N CYS A 115 -7.30 7.27 8.82
CA CYS A 115 -6.78 6.22 9.68
C CYS A 115 -5.36 5.87 9.25
N VAL A 116 -4.44 5.83 10.20
CA VAL A 116 -3.08 5.33 9.92
C VAL A 116 -3.10 3.81 9.98
N VAL A 117 -2.65 3.19 8.91
CA VAL A 117 -2.67 1.75 8.75
C VAL A 117 -1.31 1.23 8.28
N HIS A 118 -1.08 -0.05 8.55
CA HIS A 118 -0.05 -0.86 7.91
C HIS A 118 -0.71 -1.76 6.88
N VAL A 119 -0.08 -1.91 5.72
CA VAL A 119 -0.60 -2.76 4.65
C VAL A 119 0.17 -4.05 4.60
N TYR A 120 -0.54 -5.16 4.59
CA TYR A 120 0.03 -6.50 4.56
C TYR A 120 -0.70 -7.40 3.57
N LEU A 121 -0.04 -8.49 3.19
CA LEU A 121 -0.66 -9.52 2.37
C LEU A 121 -1.18 -10.63 3.29
N ASP A 122 -2.50 -10.84 3.27
CA ASP A 122 -3.10 -11.93 4.03
C ASP A 122 -2.65 -13.27 3.45
N LYS A 123 -2.01 -14.10 4.27
CA LYS A 123 -1.42 -15.37 3.84
C LYS A 123 -2.45 -16.38 3.34
N HIS A 124 -3.65 -16.33 3.87
CA HIS A 124 -4.71 -17.28 3.50
C HIS A 124 -5.44 -16.89 2.22
N SER A 125 -5.90 -15.64 2.14
CA SER A 125 -6.65 -15.15 0.98
C SER A 125 -5.78 -14.58 -0.14
N ARG A 126 -4.50 -14.28 0.14
CA ARG A 126 -3.58 -13.55 -0.73
C ARG A 126 -4.07 -12.14 -1.06
N ARG A 127 -5.03 -11.61 -0.31
CA ARG A 127 -5.55 -10.27 -0.49
C ARG A 127 -4.68 -9.25 0.22
N ILE A 128 -4.52 -8.10 -0.41
CA ILE A 128 -3.86 -6.94 0.21
C ILE A 128 -4.83 -6.36 1.23
N THR A 129 -4.38 -6.24 2.48
CA THR A 129 -5.23 -5.92 3.62
C THR A 129 -4.56 -4.86 4.48
N ALA A 130 -5.36 -4.02 5.12
CA ALA A 130 -4.89 -3.00 6.06
C ALA A 130 -5.15 -3.41 7.50
N THR A 131 -4.29 -2.94 8.42
CA THR A 131 -4.51 -3.06 9.86
C THR A 131 -4.21 -1.74 10.56
N ALA A 132 -5.03 -1.39 11.54
CA ALA A 132 -4.78 -0.27 12.45
C ALA A 132 -4.00 -0.70 13.70
N ARG A 133 -3.70 -1.98 13.86
CA ARG A 133 -2.94 -2.53 14.98
C ARG A 133 -1.45 -2.47 14.65
N LEU A 134 -0.88 -1.28 14.75
CA LEU A 134 0.45 -0.95 14.21
C LEU A 134 1.60 -1.56 14.98
N ASP A 135 1.44 -1.79 16.29
CA ASP A 135 2.53 -2.25 17.16
C ASP A 135 3.14 -3.57 16.72
N ARG A 136 2.39 -4.43 16.04
CA ARG A 136 2.90 -5.70 15.51
C ARG A 136 3.97 -5.55 14.45
N TYR A 137 4.05 -4.39 13.82
CA TYR A 137 4.91 -4.13 12.67
C TYR A 137 5.97 -3.07 12.92
N LEU A 138 6.06 -2.58 14.16
CA LEU A 138 6.98 -1.53 14.55
C LEU A 138 7.94 -2.02 15.64
N ASP A 139 9.10 -1.40 15.70
CA ASP A 139 10.16 -1.71 16.69
C ASP A 139 10.60 -3.18 16.68
N LEU A 140 10.53 -3.82 15.48
CA LEU A 140 10.97 -5.22 15.33
C LEU A 140 12.49 -5.37 15.36
N ARG A 141 13.21 -4.27 15.14
CA ARG A 141 14.65 -4.19 15.18
C ARG A 141 15.08 -2.99 16.04
N PRO A 142 16.24 -3.05 16.72
CA PRO A 142 16.73 -1.90 17.48
C PRO A 142 16.88 -0.66 16.58
N ALA A 143 16.53 0.50 17.12
CA ALA A 143 16.73 1.78 16.45
C ALA A 143 18.21 2.15 16.47
N THR A 144 18.72 2.64 15.33
CA THR A 144 20.11 3.05 15.16
C THR A 144 20.24 4.49 14.67
N TYR A 145 19.24 5.32 14.95
CA TYR A 145 19.23 6.71 14.52
C TYR A 145 20.22 7.55 15.31
N GLN A 146 20.78 8.56 14.63
CA GLN A 146 21.70 9.49 15.22
C GLN A 146 21.10 10.91 15.21
N VAL A 147 21.52 11.73 16.16
CA VAL A 147 21.12 13.15 16.22
C VAL A 147 21.52 13.83 14.92
N GLY A 148 20.60 14.56 14.33
CA GLY A 148 20.79 15.25 13.06
C GLY A 148 20.51 14.43 11.82
N GLN A 149 20.23 13.13 11.98
CA GLN A 149 19.86 12.26 10.86
C GLN A 149 18.50 12.66 10.30
N ALA A 150 18.40 12.77 8.97
CA ALA A 150 17.12 12.98 8.31
C ALA A 150 16.33 11.66 8.27
N VAL A 151 15.05 11.73 8.59
CA VAL A 151 14.14 10.56 8.60
C VAL A 151 12.80 10.94 8.01
N ASP A 152 12.09 9.95 7.48
CA ASP A 152 10.69 10.10 7.08
C ASP A 152 9.79 9.89 8.29
N LEU A 153 8.81 10.76 8.46
CA LEU A 153 7.85 10.68 9.57
C LEU A 153 6.43 10.58 9.07
N LEU A 154 5.66 9.71 9.72
CA LEU A 154 4.21 9.66 9.58
C LEU A 154 3.60 9.87 10.97
N VAL A 155 2.94 11.00 11.18
CA VAL A 155 2.26 11.29 12.46
C VAL A 155 1.03 10.41 12.58
N ALA A 156 0.98 9.59 13.62
CA ALA A 156 -0.07 8.59 13.80
C ALA A 156 -1.12 9.03 14.82
N GLU A 157 -0.71 9.69 15.91
CA GLU A 157 -1.66 10.05 16.97
C GLU A 157 -1.13 11.22 17.82
N ALA A 158 -2.06 12.02 18.34
CA ALA A 158 -1.75 13.07 19.31
C ALA A 158 -1.79 12.48 20.73
N THR A 159 -0.83 12.88 21.56
CA THR A 159 -0.74 12.47 22.96
C THR A 159 -0.55 13.70 23.85
N ASP A 160 -0.65 13.53 25.17
CA ASP A 160 -0.43 14.63 26.12
C ASP A 160 0.99 15.22 26.04
N MET A 161 1.96 14.40 25.64
CA MET A 161 3.37 14.80 25.51
C MET A 161 3.73 15.37 24.14
N GLY A 162 2.89 15.19 23.14
CA GLY A 162 3.15 15.61 21.77
C GLY A 162 2.52 14.69 20.77
N PHE A 163 3.25 14.35 19.69
CA PHE A 163 2.75 13.51 18.62
C PHE A 163 3.56 12.22 18.51
N LYS A 164 2.85 11.10 18.50
CA LYS A 164 3.44 9.79 18.23
C LYS A 164 3.55 9.62 16.72
N ALA A 165 4.75 9.30 16.24
CA ALA A 165 5.02 9.22 14.80
C ALA A 165 5.76 7.93 14.47
N ILE A 166 5.60 7.48 13.22
CA ILE A 166 6.31 6.33 12.68
C ILE A 166 7.54 6.84 11.91
N ILE A 167 8.72 6.33 12.26
CA ILE A 167 9.99 6.73 11.68
C ILE A 167 10.41 5.69 10.65
N ASN A 168 10.59 6.11 9.39
CA ASN A 168 11.09 5.27 8.29
C ASN A 168 10.35 3.94 8.13
N ASN A 169 9.04 3.91 8.39
CA ASN A 169 8.21 2.69 8.34
C ASN A 169 8.67 1.58 9.29
N GLN A 170 9.47 1.87 10.30
CA GLN A 170 10.08 0.85 11.16
C GLN A 170 9.93 1.07 12.65
N HIS A 171 9.96 2.31 13.13
CA HIS A 171 10.04 2.59 14.55
C HIS A 171 9.03 3.65 15.01
N TRP A 172 8.56 3.50 16.25
CA TRP A 172 7.83 4.56 16.93
C TRP A 172 8.78 5.66 17.39
N GLY A 173 8.32 6.90 17.28
CA GLY A 173 9.00 8.07 17.83
C GLY A 173 8.00 9.04 18.41
N LEU A 174 8.49 10.01 19.19
CA LEU A 174 7.70 11.05 19.80
C LEU A 174 8.22 12.43 19.37
N ILE A 175 7.32 13.24 18.82
CA ILE A 175 7.60 14.65 18.57
C ILE A 175 7.03 15.42 19.76
N HIS A 176 7.88 16.02 20.58
CA HIS A 176 7.46 16.74 21.77
C HIS A 176 6.61 17.96 21.41
N LYS A 177 5.67 18.28 22.28
CA LYS A 177 4.70 19.37 22.08
C LYS A 177 5.35 20.72 21.83
N ASN A 178 6.49 20.99 22.46
CA ASN A 178 7.23 22.24 22.32
C ASN A 178 8.10 22.31 21.05
N GLU A 179 8.15 21.25 20.27
CA GLU A 179 8.92 21.17 19.00
C GLU A 179 8.02 21.34 17.78
N VAL A 180 6.71 21.48 17.98
CA VAL A 180 5.71 21.65 16.90
C VAL A 180 5.27 23.11 16.86
N PHE A 181 5.39 23.73 15.71
CA PHE A 181 5.02 25.11 15.45
C PHE A 181 3.78 25.23 14.58
#